data_ab1e0663bf43e6b43eaf5439e023703d
#
_entry.id   ab1e0663bf43e6b43eaf5439e023703d
#
_cell.length_a   1.000
_cell.length_b   1.000
_cell.length_c   1.000
_cell.angle_alpha   90.00
_cell.angle_beta   90.00
_cell.angle_gamma   90.00
#
_symmetry.space_group_name_H-M   'P 1'
#
loop_
_entity.id
_entity.type
_entity.pdbx_description
1 polymer ?
#
loop_
_entity_poly.entity_id
_entity_poly.type
_entity_poly.pdbx_seq_one_letter_code
_entity_poly.pdbx_strand_id
1 'polypeptide(L)'
;MTRLLLDQGLPRSAVRHLEERGSDPDKGFEAQHVTDPGIETARDAEIWSFAQGTDAEILTQDERFASIAMANANGPRVAWGRVDTSTIRSLLAWLEPAWPALVAPPDAAV
;
A
#
# COMPACT_ATOMS: atom_id res chain seq x y z
N MET A 1 -0.05 -14.24 1.38
CA MET A 1 -1.06 -13.23 1.76
C MET A 1 -0.58 -11.84 1.40
N THR A 2 -1.43 -11.03 0.81
CA THR A 2 -1.10 -9.64 0.46
C THR A 2 -1.70 -8.69 1.48
N ARG A 3 -0.89 -7.80 2.02
CA ARG A 3 -1.32 -6.73 2.93
C ARG A 3 -0.92 -5.39 2.37
N LEU A 4 -1.86 -4.46 2.31
CA LEU A 4 -1.63 -3.10 1.86
C LEU A 4 -1.88 -2.13 3.01
N LEU A 5 -0.97 -1.18 3.18
CA LEU A 5 -1.13 -0.07 4.11
C LEU A 5 -1.25 1.21 3.29
N LEU A 6 -2.41 1.86 3.37
CA LEU A 6 -2.68 3.09 2.65
C LEU A 6 -2.23 4.30 3.48
N ASP A 7 -1.41 5.15 2.87
CA ASP A 7 -0.91 6.36 3.51
C ASP A 7 -2.01 7.43 3.65
N GLN A 8 -1.73 8.42 4.48
CA GLN A 8 -2.65 9.49 4.88
C GLN A 8 -3.28 10.22 3.69
N GLY A 9 -2.55 10.45 2.61
CA GLY A 9 -3.04 11.16 1.43
C GLY A 9 -4.07 10.39 0.60
N LEU A 10 -4.30 9.11 0.89
CA LEU A 10 -5.23 8.29 0.15
C LEU A 10 -6.58 8.20 0.86
N PRO A 11 -7.70 8.02 0.11
CA PRO A 11 -9.01 7.94 0.74
C PRO A 11 -9.16 6.67 1.58
N ARG A 12 -9.58 6.84 2.83
CA ARG A 12 -9.79 5.72 3.74
C ARG A 12 -10.84 4.74 3.22
N SER A 13 -11.86 5.25 2.54
CA SER A 13 -12.92 4.41 1.97
C SER A 13 -12.43 3.46 0.87
N ALA A 14 -11.23 3.68 0.35
CA ALA A 14 -10.64 2.79 -0.64
C ALA A 14 -10.32 1.41 -0.07
N VAL A 15 -10.14 1.28 1.24
CA VAL A 15 -9.85 0.00 1.90
C VAL A 15 -10.90 -1.05 1.52
N ARG A 16 -12.17 -0.72 1.63
CA ARG A 16 -13.26 -1.64 1.31
C ARG A 16 -13.25 -2.05 -0.16
N HIS A 17 -13.03 -1.09 -1.06
CA HIS A 17 -12.97 -1.38 -2.49
C HIS A 17 -11.80 -2.31 -2.83
N LEU A 18 -10.66 -2.10 -2.20
CA LEU A 18 -9.48 -2.93 -2.40
C LEU A 18 -9.68 -4.33 -1.85
N GLU A 19 -10.31 -4.47 -0.70
CA GLU A 19 -10.61 -5.77 -0.12
C GLU A 19 -11.61 -6.56 -0.97
N GLU A 20 -12.61 -5.88 -1.53
CA GLU A 20 -13.55 -6.50 -2.47
C GLU A 20 -12.84 -6.96 -3.74
N ARG A 21 -11.92 -6.16 -4.27
CA ARG A 21 -11.15 -6.48 -5.46
C ARG A 21 -10.22 -7.68 -5.23
N GLY A 22 -9.67 -7.82 -4.04
CA GLY A 22 -8.73 -8.87 -3.66
C GLY A 22 -9.35 -10.07 -2.95
N SER A 23 -10.66 -10.27 -3.03
CA SER A 23 -11.40 -11.25 -2.23
C SER A 23 -11.28 -12.71 -2.69
N ASP A 24 -10.14 -13.09 -3.27
CA ASP A 24 -9.87 -14.49 -3.61
C ASP A 24 -9.55 -15.27 -2.32
N PRO A 25 -10.40 -16.23 -1.90
CA PRO A 25 -10.20 -16.95 -0.66
C PRO A 25 -8.93 -17.81 -0.63
N ASP A 26 -8.40 -18.17 -1.79
CA ASP A 26 -7.19 -18.99 -1.86
C ASP A 26 -5.91 -18.17 -1.71
N LYS A 27 -5.97 -16.85 -1.90
CA LYS A 27 -4.77 -16.00 -1.89
C LYS A 27 -4.61 -15.16 -0.64
N GLY A 28 -5.69 -14.83 0.04
CA GLY A 28 -5.67 -13.95 1.21
C GLY A 28 -5.30 -12.50 0.83
N PHE A 29 -6.09 -11.55 1.29
CA PHE A 29 -5.85 -10.13 1.02
C PHE A 29 -6.38 -9.30 2.17
N GLU A 30 -5.58 -8.34 2.62
CA GLU A 30 -5.99 -7.37 3.62
C GLU A 30 -5.53 -5.98 3.19
N ALA A 31 -6.34 -4.97 3.48
CA ALA A 31 -5.97 -3.58 3.31
C ALA A 31 -6.37 -2.81 4.56
N GLN A 32 -5.54 -1.84 4.95
CA GLN A 32 -5.91 -0.89 6.00
C GLN A 32 -5.32 0.48 5.69
N HIS A 33 -5.95 1.50 6.22
CA HIS A 33 -5.45 2.87 6.16
C HIS A 33 -4.65 3.16 7.44
N VAL A 34 -3.70 4.09 7.37
CA VAL A 34 -2.89 4.46 8.56
C VAL A 34 -3.74 4.93 9.74
N THR A 35 -4.97 5.39 9.50
CA THR A 35 -5.91 5.75 10.56
C THR A 35 -6.42 4.55 11.37
N ASP A 36 -6.42 3.36 10.80
CA ASP A 36 -6.95 2.17 11.46
C ASP A 36 -6.09 1.74 12.67
N PRO A 37 -4.75 1.65 12.54
CA PRO A 37 -3.89 1.42 13.70
C PRO A 37 -3.57 2.69 14.50
N GLY A 38 -4.10 3.85 14.11
CA GLY A 38 -3.88 5.10 14.83
C GLY A 38 -2.52 5.75 14.60
N ILE A 39 -1.89 5.50 13.46
CA ILE A 39 -0.56 6.04 13.15
C ILE A 39 -0.59 7.14 12.09
N GLU A 40 -1.73 7.76 11.86
CA GLU A 40 -1.89 8.80 10.82
C GLU A 40 -1.03 10.03 11.07
N THR A 41 -0.63 10.29 12.32
CA THR A 41 0.26 11.39 12.66
C THR A 41 1.71 10.95 12.86
N ALA A 42 2.00 9.67 12.63
CA ALA A 42 3.34 9.14 12.82
C ALA A 42 4.29 9.65 11.73
N ARG A 43 5.57 9.68 12.05
CA ARG A 43 6.61 10.01 11.09
C ARG A 43 6.75 8.90 10.06
N ASP A 44 7.29 9.23 8.89
CA ASP A 44 7.50 8.27 7.81
C ASP A 44 8.28 7.02 8.26
N ALA A 45 9.29 7.21 9.09
CA ALA A 45 10.08 6.09 9.63
C ALA A 45 9.24 5.15 10.49
N GLU A 46 8.27 5.68 11.24
CA GLU A 46 7.39 4.88 12.09
C GLU A 46 6.37 4.10 11.25
N ILE A 47 5.84 4.74 10.20
CA ILE A 47 4.93 4.08 9.24
C ILE A 47 5.67 2.96 8.52
N TRP A 48 6.92 3.22 8.10
CA TRP A 48 7.78 2.23 7.47
C TRP A 48 8.00 1.02 8.39
N SER A 49 8.32 1.27 9.66
CA SER A 49 8.53 0.20 10.65
C SER A 49 7.27 -0.60 10.91
N PHE A 50 6.12 0.06 10.95
CA PHE A 50 4.83 -0.62 11.10
C PHE A 50 4.57 -1.54 9.90
N ALA A 51 4.78 -1.06 8.69
CA ALA A 51 4.59 -1.86 7.48
C ALA A 51 5.54 -3.06 7.46
N GLN A 52 6.79 -2.86 7.84
CA GLN A 52 7.78 -3.92 7.91
C GLN A 52 7.41 -4.98 8.95
N GLY A 53 6.96 -4.56 10.13
CA GLY A 53 6.57 -5.46 11.21
C GLY A 53 5.29 -6.25 10.93
N THR A 54 4.41 -5.74 10.07
CA THR A 54 3.17 -6.42 9.69
C THR A 54 3.26 -7.09 8.32
N ASP A 55 4.42 -7.03 7.67
CA ASP A 55 4.66 -7.56 6.33
C ASP A 55 3.69 -6.95 5.30
N ALA A 56 3.49 -5.64 5.37
CA ALA A 56 2.60 -4.91 4.48
C ALA A 56 3.35 -4.13 3.42
N GLU A 57 2.72 -3.95 2.24
CA GLU A 57 3.18 -3.01 1.23
C GLU A 57 2.59 -1.63 1.53
N ILE A 58 3.36 -0.58 1.28
CA ILE A 58 2.89 0.79 1.46
C ILE A 58 2.35 1.31 0.14
N LEU A 59 1.11 1.78 0.14
CA LEU A 59 0.48 2.44 -0.98
C LEU A 59 0.43 3.93 -0.68
N THR A 60 1.09 4.76 -1.48
CA THR A 60 1.26 6.18 -1.18
C THR A 60 1.39 7.03 -2.46
N GLN A 61 1.07 8.31 -2.33
CA GLN A 61 1.40 9.31 -3.35
C GLN A 61 2.58 10.20 -2.93
N ASP A 62 3.20 9.93 -1.79
CA ASP A 62 4.31 10.71 -1.25
C ASP A 62 5.65 10.12 -1.72
N GLU A 63 6.41 10.89 -2.48
CA GLU A 63 7.71 10.45 -3.02
C GLU A 63 8.74 10.12 -1.92
N ARG A 64 8.56 10.59 -0.69
CA ARG A 64 9.49 10.28 0.40
C ARG A 64 9.55 8.80 0.68
N PHE A 65 8.42 8.09 0.62
CA PHE A 65 8.40 6.64 0.79
C PHE A 65 9.12 5.93 -0.35
N ALA A 66 8.97 6.41 -1.58
CA ALA A 66 9.70 5.86 -2.71
C ALA A 66 11.21 6.01 -2.52
N SER A 67 11.67 7.15 -2.02
CA SER A 67 13.09 7.38 -1.74
C SER A 67 13.61 6.46 -0.65
N ILE A 68 12.84 6.25 0.41
CA ILE A 68 13.20 5.30 1.48
C ILE A 68 13.31 3.88 0.91
N ALA A 69 12.36 3.48 0.07
CA ALA A 69 12.37 2.15 -0.54
C ALA A 69 13.60 1.91 -1.42
N MET A 70 14.01 2.92 -2.18
CA MET A 70 15.20 2.83 -3.02
C MET A 70 16.48 2.66 -2.21
N ALA A 71 16.51 3.19 -0.99
CA ALA A 71 17.66 3.06 -0.09
C ALA A 71 17.63 1.78 0.74
N ASN A 72 16.53 1.04 0.78
CA ASN A 72 16.32 -0.11 1.68
C ASN A 72 15.71 -1.29 0.92
N ALA A 73 16.53 -1.99 0.16
CA ALA A 73 16.08 -3.07 -0.73
C ALA A 73 15.35 -4.22 0.01
N ASN A 74 15.61 -4.41 1.30
CA ASN A 74 15.00 -5.47 2.10
C ASN A 74 13.79 -5.00 2.92
N GLY A 75 13.38 -3.75 2.74
CA GLY A 75 12.23 -3.20 3.44
C GLY A 75 10.90 -3.51 2.74
N PRO A 76 9.81 -2.92 3.22
CA PRO A 76 8.49 -3.04 2.58
C PRO A 76 8.52 -2.56 1.13
N ARG A 77 7.73 -3.20 0.28
CA ARG A 77 7.51 -2.69 -1.06
C ARG A 77 6.65 -1.43 -0.99
N VAL A 78 6.92 -0.49 -1.87
CA VAL A 78 6.18 0.76 -1.96
C VAL A 78 5.58 0.89 -3.35
N ALA A 79 4.28 1.06 -3.42
CA ALA A 79 3.57 1.40 -4.64
C ALA A 79 3.32 2.91 -4.61
N TRP A 80 3.99 3.64 -5.49
CA TRP A 80 3.97 5.09 -5.50
C TRP A 80 3.15 5.63 -6.68
N GLY A 81 2.02 6.29 -6.37
CA GLY A 81 1.20 6.96 -7.36
C GLY A 81 1.70 8.36 -7.63
N ARG A 82 2.13 8.62 -8.87
CA ARG A 82 2.63 9.92 -9.30
C ARG A 82 1.53 10.89 -9.71
N VAL A 83 0.29 10.43 -9.74
CA VAL A 83 -0.87 11.25 -10.11
C VAL A 83 -1.72 11.49 -8.88
N ASP A 84 -2.68 12.40 -8.98
CA ASP A 84 -3.63 12.63 -7.88
C ASP A 84 -4.45 11.37 -7.65
N THR A 85 -4.21 10.71 -6.52
CA THR A 85 -4.93 9.51 -6.08
C THR A 85 -5.79 9.79 -4.86
N SER A 86 -6.12 11.06 -4.60
CA SER A 86 -6.89 11.46 -3.43
C SER A 86 -8.37 11.05 -3.49
N THR A 87 -8.89 10.72 -4.68
CA THR A 87 -10.25 10.18 -4.85
C THR A 87 -10.20 8.69 -5.09
N ILE A 88 -11.28 7.98 -4.73
CA ILE A 88 -11.39 6.54 -4.97
C ILE A 88 -11.26 6.26 -6.46
N ARG A 89 -11.92 7.07 -7.29
CA ARG A 89 -11.94 6.87 -8.75
C ARG A 89 -10.54 6.94 -9.35
N SER A 90 -9.78 7.98 -9.02
CA SER A 90 -8.42 8.14 -9.55
C SER A 90 -7.48 7.08 -8.99
N LEU A 91 -7.64 6.70 -7.73
CA LEU A 91 -6.84 5.66 -7.11
C LEU A 91 -7.08 4.31 -7.79
N LEU A 92 -8.33 3.91 -7.99
CA LEU A 92 -8.65 2.63 -8.63
C LEU A 92 -8.20 2.59 -10.10
N ALA A 93 -8.34 3.71 -10.82
CA ALA A 93 -7.86 3.80 -12.20
C ALA A 93 -6.34 3.63 -12.30
N TRP A 94 -5.61 4.20 -11.35
CA TRP A 94 -4.15 4.03 -11.29
C TRP A 94 -3.75 2.61 -10.90
N LEU A 95 -4.48 1.99 -9.96
CA LEU A 95 -4.17 0.65 -9.45
C LEU A 95 -4.47 -0.47 -10.44
N GLU A 96 -5.46 -0.31 -11.29
CA GLU A 96 -5.91 -1.41 -12.16
C GLU A 96 -4.77 -2.03 -12.98
N PRO A 97 -3.94 -1.26 -13.71
CA PRO A 97 -2.81 -1.85 -14.43
C PRO A 97 -1.70 -2.36 -13.52
N ALA A 98 -1.59 -1.87 -12.29
CA ALA A 98 -0.57 -2.29 -11.34
C ALA A 98 -1.01 -3.48 -10.48
N TRP A 99 -2.28 -3.87 -10.53
CA TRP A 99 -2.84 -4.87 -9.63
C TRP A 99 -2.09 -6.20 -9.63
N PRO A 100 -1.75 -6.78 -10.79
CA PRO A 100 -1.01 -8.07 -10.78
C PRO A 100 0.31 -8.00 -10.02
N ALA A 101 1.03 -6.89 -10.12
CA ALA A 101 2.29 -6.71 -9.40
C ALA A 101 2.07 -6.53 -7.89
N LEU A 102 0.98 -5.87 -7.50
CA LEU A 102 0.66 -5.65 -6.09
C LEU A 102 0.35 -6.95 -5.34
N VAL A 103 -0.35 -7.87 -6.00
CA VAL A 103 -0.77 -9.13 -5.37
C VAL A 103 0.21 -10.27 -5.59
N ALA A 104 1.26 -10.05 -6.39
CA ALA A 104 2.28 -11.07 -6.63
C ALA A 104 3.10 -11.31 -5.35
N PRO A 105 3.55 -12.56 -5.09
CA PRO A 105 4.46 -12.82 -3.98
C PRO A 105 5.74 -11.99 -4.12
N PRO A 106 6.37 -11.54 -3.00
CA PRO A 106 7.57 -10.71 -3.06
C PRO A 106 8.72 -11.35 -3.85
N ASP A 107 8.86 -12.66 -3.80
CA ASP A 107 9.90 -13.41 -4.49
C ASP A 107 9.60 -13.63 -5.98
N ALA A 108 8.41 -13.36 -6.44
CA ALA A 108 8.04 -13.44 -7.86
C ALA A 108 8.44 -12.16 -8.62
N ALA A 109 8.81 -11.11 -7.94
CA ALA A 109 9.18 -9.82 -8.54
C ALA A 109 10.65 -9.83 -8.95
N VAL A 110 10.93 -10.42 -10.09
CA VAL A 110 12.30 -10.50 -10.60
C VAL A 110 12.44 -9.58 -11.81
#